data_2f33dd66b40dae1c3a5e129d5df2cf9f
#
_entry.id   2f33dd66b40dae1c3a5e129d5df2cf9f
#
_cell.length_a   1.000
_cell.length_b   1.000
_cell.length_c   1.000
_cell.angle_alpha   90.00
_cell.angle_beta   90.00
_cell.angle_gamma   90.00
#
_symmetry.space_group_name_H-M   'P 1'
#
loop_
_entity.id
_entity.type
_entity.pdbx_description
1 polymer ?
#
loop_
_entity_poly.entity_id
_entity_poly.type
_entity_poly.pdbx_seq_one_letter_code
_entity_poly.pdbx_strand_id
1 'polypeptide(L)'
;VVSPGERISVLGQDQFAFDDETVFHTVLRGHPRLFEVIAEREALYAKAEFSEDDGLRSAELEGEFADMNGYEAETEAAALLSGLGIPEALRHRQMRELEGGDKVRVLLAQALFGNPDVLLLDEPTNHLDRASIAWLEEFLGRFPNTVVVVSHDRHFLNQVCTHVADTDFGRIQVYAGNYDFWYQASQRN
;
A
#
# COMPACT_ATOMS: atom_id res chain seq x y z
N VAL A 1 11.84 8.31 -14.18
CA VAL A 1 10.76 9.24 -14.58
C VAL A 1 9.47 8.44 -14.54
N VAL A 2 8.48 8.94 -13.82
CA VAL A 2 7.14 8.34 -13.72
C VAL A 2 6.31 8.91 -14.86
N SER A 3 5.59 8.07 -15.57
CA SER A 3 4.76 8.49 -16.70
C SER A 3 3.47 9.17 -16.22
N PRO A 4 2.90 10.09 -17.01
CA PRO A 4 1.60 10.67 -16.67
C PRO A 4 0.53 9.58 -16.52
N GLY A 5 -0.21 9.60 -15.40
CA GLY A 5 -1.25 8.62 -15.09
C GLY A 5 -0.77 7.42 -14.26
N GLU A 6 0.53 7.23 -14.08
CA GLU A 6 1.07 6.24 -13.15
C GLU A 6 0.86 6.67 -11.70
N ARG A 7 0.42 5.73 -10.86
CA ARG A 7 0.17 5.96 -9.44
C ARG A 7 1.35 5.48 -8.61
N ILE A 8 1.94 6.43 -7.86
CA ILE A 8 3.00 6.14 -6.89
C ILE A 8 2.35 5.99 -5.52
N SER A 9 2.67 4.91 -4.82
CA SER A 9 2.32 4.72 -3.42
C SER A 9 3.56 4.75 -2.56
N VAL A 10 3.50 5.44 -1.43
CA VAL A 10 4.61 5.61 -0.50
C VAL A 10 4.16 5.19 0.89
N LEU A 11 4.97 4.40 1.59
CA LEU A 11 4.73 4.09 2.99
C LEU A 11 4.80 5.37 3.83
N GLY A 12 3.66 5.76 4.43
CA GLY A 12 3.55 6.95 5.26
C GLY A 12 4.36 6.82 6.55
N GLN A 13 4.98 7.91 6.97
CA GLN A 13 5.77 7.99 8.21
C GLN A 13 4.99 8.61 9.38
N ASP A 14 3.92 9.37 9.09
CA ASP A 14 3.09 10.00 10.12
C ASP A 14 2.01 9.04 10.61
N GLN A 15 2.22 8.48 11.79
CA GLN A 15 1.30 7.54 12.43
C GLN A 15 -0.03 8.17 12.89
N PHE A 16 -0.09 9.51 12.96
CA PHE A 16 -1.24 10.25 13.48
C PHE A 16 -2.08 10.91 12.38
N ALA A 17 -1.62 10.86 11.14
CA ALA A 17 -2.28 11.52 10.00
C ALA A 17 -3.74 11.10 9.79
N PHE A 18 -4.12 9.91 10.25
CA PHE A 18 -5.44 9.31 10.05
C PHE A 18 -6.17 8.97 11.36
N ASP A 19 -5.82 9.60 12.47
CA ASP A 19 -6.36 9.28 13.80
C ASP A 19 -7.89 9.35 13.87
N ASP A 20 -8.52 10.20 13.07
CA ASP A 20 -9.98 10.36 12.99
C ASP A 20 -10.68 9.41 12.01
N GLU A 21 -9.92 8.64 11.24
CA GLU A 21 -10.42 7.66 10.29
C GLU A 21 -10.51 6.26 10.93
N THR A 22 -11.36 5.41 10.37
CA THR A 22 -11.33 3.98 10.72
C THR A 22 -10.13 3.31 10.06
N VAL A 23 -9.67 2.20 10.64
CA VAL A 23 -8.60 1.36 10.06
C VAL A 23 -8.91 1.02 8.61
N PHE A 24 -10.13 0.60 8.34
CA PHE A 24 -10.57 0.21 7.00
C PHE A 24 -10.52 1.37 6.00
N HIS A 25 -11.08 2.53 6.36
CA HIS A 25 -11.02 3.75 5.53
C HIS A 25 -9.58 4.21 5.29
N THR A 26 -8.71 4.09 6.29
CA THR A 26 -7.29 4.42 6.15
C THR A 26 -6.63 3.59 5.06
N VAL A 27 -6.92 2.29 4.99
CA VAL A 27 -6.39 1.42 3.91
C VAL A 27 -6.92 1.86 2.54
N LEU A 28 -8.23 2.11 2.41
CA LEU A 28 -8.86 2.54 1.15
C LEU A 28 -8.29 3.86 0.61
N ARG A 29 -7.82 4.76 1.49
CA ARG A 29 -7.16 6.01 1.07
C ARG A 29 -5.84 5.78 0.31
N GLY A 30 -5.30 4.57 0.33
CA GLY A 30 -4.18 4.16 -0.51
C GLY A 30 -4.44 4.27 -2.02
N HIS A 31 -5.72 4.29 -2.40
CA HIS A 31 -6.16 4.62 -3.76
C HIS A 31 -7.10 5.86 -3.71
N PRO A 32 -6.56 7.09 -3.75
CA PRO A 32 -7.32 8.31 -3.50
C PRO A 32 -8.56 8.46 -4.38
N ARG A 33 -8.44 8.19 -5.69
CA ARG A 33 -9.58 8.31 -6.60
C ARG A 33 -10.69 7.30 -6.30
N LEU A 34 -10.33 6.06 -5.99
CA LEU A 34 -11.31 5.04 -5.59
C LEU A 34 -12.02 5.44 -4.30
N PHE A 35 -11.28 5.97 -3.32
CA PHE A 35 -11.84 6.45 -2.07
C PHE A 35 -12.86 7.58 -2.30
N GLU A 36 -12.53 8.57 -3.15
CA GLU A 36 -13.45 9.65 -3.54
C GLU A 36 -14.71 9.11 -4.22
N VAL A 37 -14.56 8.17 -5.15
CA VAL A 37 -15.70 7.57 -5.86
C VAL A 37 -16.61 6.81 -4.89
N ILE A 38 -16.06 6.06 -3.96
CA ILE A 38 -16.84 5.37 -2.91
C ILE A 38 -17.64 6.39 -2.10
N ALA A 39 -16.99 7.45 -1.61
CA ALA A 39 -17.65 8.49 -0.81
C ALA A 39 -18.74 9.23 -1.58
N GLU A 40 -18.52 9.55 -2.85
CA GLU A 40 -19.48 10.24 -3.70
C GLU A 40 -20.69 9.34 -4.01
N ARG A 41 -20.48 8.05 -4.27
CA ARG A 41 -21.55 7.06 -4.45
C ARG A 41 -22.42 6.96 -3.19
N GLU A 42 -21.80 6.81 -2.02
CA GLU A 42 -22.53 6.75 -0.75
C GLU A 42 -23.36 8.02 -0.51
N ALA A 43 -22.78 9.19 -0.78
CA ALA A 43 -23.49 10.47 -0.65
C ALA A 43 -24.69 10.58 -1.61
N LEU A 44 -24.57 10.11 -2.85
CA LEU A 44 -25.67 10.09 -3.82
C LEU A 44 -26.79 9.15 -3.37
N TYR A 45 -26.46 7.95 -2.92
CA TYR A 45 -27.48 6.97 -2.47
C TYR A 45 -28.16 7.37 -1.15
N ALA A 46 -27.52 8.23 -0.35
CA ALA A 46 -28.12 8.76 0.89
C ALA A 46 -29.09 9.92 0.65
N LYS A 47 -29.22 10.46 -0.57
CA LYS A 47 -30.14 11.56 -0.87
C LYS A 47 -31.59 11.09 -0.72
N ALA A 48 -32.42 11.92 -0.08
CA ALA A 48 -33.84 11.68 0.05
C ALA A 48 -34.59 11.87 -1.28
N GLU A 49 -34.09 12.79 -2.13
CA GLU A 49 -34.61 13.06 -3.49
C GLU A 49 -33.48 12.84 -4.49
N PHE A 50 -33.74 12.02 -5.48
CA PHE A 50 -32.81 11.64 -6.53
C PHE A 50 -33.20 12.30 -7.85
N SER A 51 -32.37 13.22 -8.36
CA SER A 51 -32.60 13.93 -9.59
C SER A 51 -32.16 13.13 -10.84
N GLU A 52 -32.56 13.58 -12.03
CA GLU A 52 -32.07 12.99 -13.28
C GLU A 52 -30.55 13.15 -13.44
N ASP A 53 -30.01 14.32 -13.03
CA ASP A 53 -28.55 14.56 -13.01
C ASP A 53 -27.83 13.63 -12.05
N ASP A 54 -28.42 13.34 -10.88
CA ASP A 54 -27.88 12.35 -9.93
C ASP A 54 -27.85 10.95 -10.55
N GLY A 55 -28.82 10.60 -11.37
CA GLY A 55 -28.87 9.35 -12.13
C GLY A 55 -27.71 9.22 -13.12
N LEU A 56 -27.44 10.27 -13.89
CA LEU A 56 -26.33 10.32 -14.83
C LEU A 56 -24.99 10.22 -14.09
N ARG A 57 -24.83 11.00 -13.01
CA ARG A 57 -23.61 10.97 -12.19
C ARG A 57 -23.39 9.62 -11.54
N SER A 58 -24.44 8.98 -11.03
CA SER A 58 -24.36 7.63 -10.46
C SER A 58 -23.87 6.60 -11.49
N ALA A 59 -24.33 6.67 -12.73
CA ALA A 59 -23.89 5.77 -13.80
C ALA A 59 -22.40 5.97 -14.16
N GLU A 60 -21.93 7.21 -14.20
CA GLU A 60 -20.51 7.52 -14.41
C GLU A 60 -19.64 6.95 -13.27
N LEU A 61 -20.06 7.17 -12.01
CA LEU A 61 -19.34 6.68 -10.84
C LEU A 61 -19.32 5.15 -10.77
N GLU A 62 -20.38 4.47 -11.18
CA GLU A 62 -20.40 3.00 -11.30
C GLU A 62 -19.37 2.51 -12.31
N GLY A 63 -19.24 3.17 -13.46
CA GLY A 63 -18.21 2.86 -14.45
C GLY A 63 -16.80 3.04 -13.88
N GLU A 64 -16.51 4.19 -13.28
CA GLU A 64 -15.20 4.45 -12.64
C GLU A 64 -14.91 3.44 -11.53
N PHE A 65 -15.89 3.13 -10.69
CA PHE A 65 -15.77 2.16 -9.61
C PHE A 65 -15.43 0.76 -10.12
N ALA A 66 -16.09 0.30 -11.16
CA ALA A 66 -15.82 -0.99 -11.79
C ALA A 66 -14.43 -1.01 -12.42
N ASP A 67 -14.03 0.05 -13.14
CA ASP A 67 -12.71 0.16 -13.79
C ASP A 67 -11.54 0.14 -12.79
N MET A 68 -11.78 0.66 -11.58
CA MET A 68 -10.81 0.64 -10.48
C MET A 68 -10.89 -0.61 -9.60
N ASN A 69 -11.62 -1.64 -10.02
CA ASN A 69 -11.84 -2.87 -9.26
C ASN A 69 -12.49 -2.64 -7.88
N GLY A 70 -13.39 -1.69 -7.80
CA GLY A 70 -14.02 -1.23 -6.55
C GLY A 70 -14.80 -2.31 -5.82
N TYR A 71 -15.39 -3.27 -6.53
CA TYR A 71 -16.12 -4.39 -5.93
C TYR A 71 -15.24 -5.31 -5.09
N GLU A 72 -13.93 -5.39 -5.40
CA GLU A 72 -12.96 -6.21 -4.66
C GLU A 72 -12.23 -5.40 -3.57
N ALA A 73 -12.46 -4.09 -3.47
CA ALA A 73 -11.72 -3.20 -2.58
C ALA A 73 -11.78 -3.63 -1.10
N GLU A 74 -12.96 -4.03 -0.62
CA GLU A 74 -13.14 -4.51 0.76
C GLU A 74 -12.39 -5.82 1.00
N THR A 75 -12.46 -6.75 0.08
CA THR A 75 -11.79 -8.05 0.15
C THR A 75 -10.27 -7.85 0.13
N GLU A 76 -9.77 -6.99 -0.74
CA GLU A 76 -8.35 -6.65 -0.82
C GLU A 76 -7.85 -6.01 0.49
N ALA A 77 -8.55 -4.97 0.97
CA ALA A 77 -8.18 -4.31 2.22
C ALA A 77 -8.19 -5.28 3.41
N ALA A 78 -9.19 -6.14 3.49
CA ALA A 78 -9.27 -7.18 4.52
C ALA A 78 -8.12 -8.18 4.46
N ALA A 79 -7.73 -8.61 3.25
CA ALA A 79 -6.61 -9.51 3.03
C ALA A 79 -5.26 -8.89 3.43
N LEU A 80 -5.04 -7.61 3.07
CA LEU A 80 -3.84 -6.86 3.46
C LEU A 80 -3.73 -6.72 4.98
N LEU A 81 -4.80 -6.30 5.64
CA LEU A 81 -4.85 -6.16 7.11
C LEU A 81 -4.59 -7.50 7.81
N SER A 82 -5.22 -8.57 7.34
CA SER A 82 -5.03 -9.91 7.88
C SER A 82 -3.60 -10.40 7.72
N GLY A 83 -3.02 -10.24 6.53
CA GLY A 83 -1.64 -10.63 6.23
C GLY A 83 -0.61 -9.89 7.09
N LEU A 84 -0.88 -8.64 7.42
CA LEU A 84 -0.03 -7.82 8.30
C LEU A 84 -0.35 -7.97 9.79
N GLY A 85 -1.19 -8.94 10.16
CA GLY A 85 -1.46 -9.28 11.54
C GLY A 85 -2.41 -8.34 12.28
N ILE A 86 -3.22 -7.55 11.56
CA ILE A 86 -4.27 -6.72 12.16
C ILE A 86 -5.53 -7.55 12.36
N PRO A 87 -5.99 -7.75 13.61
CA PRO A 87 -7.18 -8.53 13.90
C PRO A 87 -8.45 -7.93 13.27
N GLU A 88 -9.38 -8.80 12.89
CA GLU A 88 -10.66 -8.38 12.31
C GLU A 88 -11.42 -7.39 13.21
N ALA A 89 -11.37 -7.59 14.53
CA ALA A 89 -12.03 -6.73 15.50
C ALA A 89 -11.55 -5.27 15.48
N LEU A 90 -10.36 -4.99 14.94
CA LEU A 90 -9.81 -3.63 14.84
C LEU A 90 -10.17 -2.92 13.53
N ARG A 91 -10.68 -3.62 12.52
CA ARG A 91 -10.91 -3.05 11.17
C ARG A 91 -11.87 -1.85 11.14
N HIS A 92 -12.85 -1.82 12.04
CA HIS A 92 -13.83 -0.74 12.17
C HIS A 92 -13.54 0.23 13.32
N ARG A 93 -12.42 0.04 14.03
CA ARG A 93 -11.96 0.97 15.05
C ARG A 93 -11.32 2.19 14.44
N GLN A 94 -11.34 3.30 15.17
CA GLN A 94 -10.59 4.49 14.75
C GLN A 94 -9.10 4.27 14.93
N MET A 95 -8.29 4.85 14.05
CA MET A 95 -6.84 4.75 14.12
C MET A 95 -6.26 5.23 15.45
N ARG A 96 -6.87 6.24 16.10
CA ARG A 96 -6.47 6.73 17.42
C ARG A 96 -6.54 5.68 18.53
N GLU A 97 -7.37 4.65 18.36
CA GLU A 97 -7.55 3.57 19.32
C GLU A 97 -6.48 2.48 19.22
N LEU A 98 -5.65 2.51 18.16
CA LEU A 98 -4.59 1.53 17.92
C LEU A 98 -3.29 1.95 18.60
N GLU A 99 -2.50 0.95 19.00
CA GLU A 99 -1.11 1.14 19.41
C GLU A 99 -0.22 1.52 18.22
N GLY A 100 0.93 2.18 18.50
CA GLY A 100 1.80 2.71 17.45
C GLY A 100 2.27 1.66 16.43
N GLY A 101 2.60 0.45 16.89
CA GLY A 101 2.99 -0.65 15.98
C GLY A 101 1.87 -1.09 15.04
N ASP A 102 0.63 -1.12 15.53
CA ASP A 102 -0.54 -1.44 14.70
C ASP A 102 -0.85 -0.33 13.70
N LYS A 103 -0.69 0.94 14.10
CA LYS A 103 -0.83 2.08 13.17
C LYS A 103 0.15 1.97 12.01
N VAL A 104 1.42 1.64 12.27
CA VAL A 104 2.42 1.44 11.19
C VAL A 104 2.03 0.31 10.27
N ARG A 105 1.51 -0.81 10.78
CA ARG A 105 1.04 -1.93 9.96
C ARG A 105 -0.18 -1.56 9.10
N VAL A 106 -1.09 -0.74 9.60
CA VAL A 106 -2.21 -0.21 8.80
C VAL A 106 -1.72 0.73 7.71
N LEU A 107 -0.74 1.59 7.98
CA LEU A 107 -0.14 2.46 6.96
C LEU A 107 0.60 1.65 5.88
N LEU A 108 1.20 0.52 6.25
CA LEU A 108 1.78 -0.41 5.27
C LEU A 108 0.68 -1.03 4.40
N ALA A 109 -0.43 -1.49 4.99
CA ALA A 109 -1.58 -1.97 4.22
C ALA A 109 -2.11 -0.91 3.25
N GLN A 110 -2.21 0.35 3.69
CA GLN A 110 -2.58 1.49 2.84
C GLN A 110 -1.63 1.64 1.65
N ALA A 111 -0.31 1.56 1.86
CA ALA A 111 0.67 1.68 0.79
C ALA A 111 0.56 0.55 -0.24
N LEU A 112 0.27 -0.68 0.20
CA LEU A 112 0.12 -1.86 -0.67
C LEU A 112 -1.21 -1.89 -1.43
N PHE A 113 -2.22 -1.16 -0.96
CA PHE A 113 -3.59 -1.22 -1.48
C PHE A 113 -3.71 -0.68 -2.91
N GLY A 114 -4.56 -1.33 -3.71
CA GLY A 114 -5.01 -0.82 -5.01
C GLY A 114 -4.00 -0.98 -6.13
N ASN A 115 -3.04 -1.89 -6.03
CA ASN A 115 -2.06 -2.22 -7.06
C ASN A 115 -1.35 -0.99 -7.69
N PRO A 116 -0.59 -0.21 -6.92
CA PRO A 116 0.11 0.97 -7.44
C PRO A 116 1.12 0.59 -8.53
N ASP A 117 1.40 1.51 -9.46
CA ASP A 117 2.39 1.31 -10.52
C ASP A 117 3.83 1.36 -9.98
N VAL A 118 4.04 2.19 -8.96
CA VAL A 118 5.31 2.28 -8.23
C VAL A 118 5.03 2.29 -6.74
N LEU A 119 5.69 1.40 -6.01
CA LEU A 119 5.59 1.25 -4.56
C LEU A 119 6.93 1.58 -3.91
N LEU A 120 6.92 2.55 -3.00
CA LEU A 120 8.10 2.98 -2.25
C LEU A 120 7.94 2.61 -0.78
N LEU A 121 8.80 1.73 -0.28
CA LEU A 121 8.78 1.22 1.08
C LEU A 121 10.09 1.55 1.80
N ASP A 122 10.01 2.31 2.89
CA ASP A 122 11.13 2.61 3.76
C ASP A 122 10.96 1.85 5.07
N GLU A 123 11.91 0.93 5.35
CA GLU A 123 11.93 0.04 6.53
C GLU A 123 10.59 -0.69 6.79
N PRO A 124 10.00 -1.37 5.78
CA PRO A 124 8.65 -1.92 5.88
C PRO A 124 8.52 -3.09 6.87
N THR A 125 9.62 -3.72 7.27
CA THR A 125 9.62 -4.84 8.22
C THR A 125 9.59 -4.41 9.68
N ASN A 126 9.79 -3.11 9.96
CA ASN A 126 9.67 -2.59 11.31
C ASN A 126 8.26 -2.84 11.86
N HIS A 127 8.17 -3.26 13.11
CA HIS A 127 6.91 -3.59 13.80
C HIS A 127 6.16 -4.82 13.24
N LEU A 128 6.76 -5.60 12.33
CA LEU A 128 6.20 -6.86 11.85
C LEU A 128 6.75 -8.05 12.64
N ASP A 129 5.88 -9.02 12.93
CA ASP A 129 6.32 -10.34 13.39
C ASP A 129 6.79 -11.22 12.22
N ARG A 130 7.34 -12.38 12.52
CA ARG A 130 7.87 -13.29 11.50
C ARG A 130 6.84 -13.73 10.47
N ALA A 131 5.60 -13.94 10.90
CA ALA A 131 4.52 -14.36 10.01
C ALA A 131 4.12 -13.24 9.04
N SER A 132 4.03 -12.01 9.54
CA SER A 132 3.74 -10.82 8.71
C SER A 132 4.89 -10.50 7.75
N ILE A 133 6.16 -10.69 8.16
CA ILE A 133 7.32 -10.54 7.26
C ILE A 133 7.24 -11.56 6.12
N ALA A 134 7.02 -12.85 6.44
CA ALA A 134 6.91 -13.89 5.42
C ALA A 134 5.73 -13.63 4.45
N TRP A 135 4.61 -13.14 4.97
CA TRP A 135 3.49 -12.74 4.14
C TRP A 135 3.85 -11.57 3.20
N LEU A 136 4.57 -10.55 3.71
CA LEU A 136 5.01 -9.41 2.92
C LEU A 136 6.01 -9.83 1.83
N GLU A 137 6.94 -10.72 2.14
CA GLU A 137 7.87 -11.32 1.16
C GLU A 137 7.11 -12.00 0.02
N GLU A 138 6.11 -12.81 0.35
CA GLU A 138 5.27 -13.48 -0.64
C GLU A 138 4.44 -12.47 -1.46
N PHE A 139 3.86 -11.46 -0.82
CA PHE A 139 3.11 -10.40 -1.50
C PHE A 139 3.98 -9.64 -2.51
N LEU A 140 5.17 -9.19 -2.10
CA LEU A 140 6.10 -8.46 -2.97
C LEU A 140 6.67 -9.35 -4.08
N GLY A 141 6.88 -10.64 -3.82
CA GLY A 141 7.30 -11.60 -4.84
C GLY A 141 6.30 -11.81 -5.97
N ARG A 142 5.02 -11.58 -5.71
CA ARG A 142 3.92 -11.64 -6.68
C ARG A 142 3.50 -10.27 -7.22
N PHE A 143 4.02 -9.20 -6.65
CA PHE A 143 3.64 -7.84 -7.05
C PHE A 143 4.13 -7.55 -8.47
N PRO A 144 3.21 -7.19 -9.40
CA PRO A 144 3.56 -7.15 -10.84
C PRO A 144 4.30 -5.89 -11.25
N ASN A 145 4.31 -4.86 -10.41
CA ASN A 145 4.80 -3.53 -10.76
C ASN A 145 6.15 -3.22 -10.06
N THR A 146 6.62 -1.98 -10.18
CA THR A 146 7.91 -1.57 -9.62
C THR A 146 7.82 -1.37 -8.11
N VAL A 147 8.74 -1.99 -7.37
CA VAL A 147 8.92 -1.78 -5.93
C VAL A 147 10.32 -1.28 -5.66
N VAL A 148 10.42 -0.22 -4.87
CA VAL A 148 11.68 0.27 -4.30
C VAL A 148 11.61 0.13 -2.80
N VAL A 149 12.54 -0.64 -2.23
CA VAL A 149 12.61 -0.90 -0.79
C VAL A 149 13.92 -0.37 -0.24
N VAL A 150 13.84 0.35 0.87
CA VAL A 150 14.99 0.65 1.74
C VAL A 150 14.82 -0.18 3.01
N SER A 151 15.82 -0.99 3.36
CA SER A 151 15.78 -1.80 4.58
C SER A 151 17.18 -2.16 5.07
N HIS A 152 17.31 -2.31 6.38
CA HIS A 152 18.48 -2.91 7.02
C HIS A 152 18.37 -4.42 7.21
N ASP A 153 17.21 -5.00 6.95
CA ASP A 153 16.98 -6.45 7.01
C ASP A 153 17.51 -7.14 5.75
N ARG A 154 18.71 -7.69 5.86
CA ARG A 154 19.40 -8.38 4.75
C ARG A 154 18.64 -9.62 4.26
N HIS A 155 18.02 -10.34 5.19
CA HIS A 155 17.23 -11.52 4.82
C HIS A 155 16.04 -11.13 3.97
N PHE A 156 15.29 -10.13 4.40
CA PHE A 156 14.17 -9.59 3.66
C PHE A 156 14.59 -9.08 2.25
N LEU A 157 15.68 -8.29 2.16
CA LEU A 157 16.19 -7.82 0.88
C LEU A 157 16.57 -8.97 -0.06
N ASN A 158 17.17 -10.04 0.47
CA ASN A 158 17.51 -11.22 -0.33
C ASN A 158 16.28 -11.93 -0.91
N GLN A 159 15.17 -11.93 -0.17
CA GLN A 159 13.94 -12.59 -0.62
C GLN A 159 13.18 -11.78 -1.68
N VAL A 160 13.19 -10.45 -1.57
CA VAL A 160 12.31 -9.58 -2.38
C VAL A 160 13.01 -8.88 -3.54
N CYS A 161 14.33 -8.61 -3.44
CA CYS A 161 15.04 -7.80 -4.42
C CYS A 161 15.54 -8.59 -5.61
N THR A 162 15.31 -8.07 -6.82
CA THR A 162 15.90 -8.52 -8.09
C THR A 162 17.10 -7.67 -8.48
N HIS A 163 17.21 -6.47 -7.95
CA HIS A 163 18.29 -5.51 -8.17
C HIS A 163 18.62 -4.81 -6.86
N VAL A 164 19.86 -4.37 -6.73
CA VAL A 164 20.32 -3.53 -5.62
C VAL A 164 20.82 -2.21 -6.18
N ALA A 165 20.29 -1.11 -5.65
CA ALA A 165 20.78 0.24 -5.94
C ALA A 165 21.71 0.68 -4.79
N ASP A 166 22.99 0.77 -5.10
CA ASP A 166 24.00 1.25 -4.15
C ASP A 166 24.20 2.76 -4.34
N THR A 167 24.16 3.48 -3.21
CA THR A 167 24.35 4.94 -3.20
C THR A 167 25.63 5.28 -2.47
N ASP A 168 26.66 5.65 -3.21
CA ASP A 168 27.95 6.03 -2.64
C ASP A 168 28.50 7.30 -3.34
N PHE A 169 29.14 8.20 -2.58
CA PHE A 169 29.73 9.45 -3.06
C PHE A 169 28.87 10.26 -4.03
N GLY A 170 27.55 10.30 -3.80
CA GLY A 170 26.60 11.07 -4.65
C GLY A 170 26.30 10.42 -6.00
N ARG A 171 26.63 9.15 -6.18
CA ARG A 171 26.30 8.34 -7.35
C ARG A 171 25.37 7.19 -6.96
N ILE A 172 24.51 6.81 -7.88
CA ILE A 172 23.68 5.62 -7.77
C ILE A 172 24.16 4.61 -8.79
N GLN A 173 24.52 3.42 -8.32
CA GLN A 173 24.89 2.30 -9.16
C GLN A 173 23.94 1.13 -8.93
N VAL A 174 23.36 0.62 -10.03
CA VAL A 174 22.39 -0.48 -9.96
C VAL A 174 23.06 -1.77 -10.37
N TYR A 175 22.90 -2.79 -9.53
CA TYR A 175 23.40 -4.15 -9.75
C TYR A 175 22.22 -5.10 -9.95
N ALA A 176 22.26 -5.94 -10.96
CA ALA A 176 21.30 -7.03 -11.11
C ALA A 176 21.67 -8.17 -10.15
N GLY A 177 20.69 -8.70 -9.45
CA GLY A 177 20.83 -9.76 -8.45
C GLY A 177 20.27 -9.33 -7.09
N ASN A 178 20.29 -10.27 -6.15
CA ASN A 178 19.86 -10.01 -4.78
C ASN A 178 20.97 -9.37 -3.93
N TYR A 179 20.67 -9.12 -2.66
CA TYR A 179 21.61 -8.49 -1.74
C TYR A 179 22.93 -9.28 -1.58
N ASP A 180 22.89 -10.60 -1.48
CA ASP A 180 24.10 -11.43 -1.31
C ASP A 180 25.00 -11.36 -2.54
N PHE A 181 24.42 -11.35 -3.73
CA PHE A 181 25.18 -11.18 -4.98
C PHE A 181 25.89 -9.83 -5.02
N TRP A 182 25.18 -8.75 -4.72
CA TRP A 182 25.76 -7.41 -4.62
C TRP A 182 26.88 -7.35 -3.60
N TYR A 183 26.65 -7.89 -2.38
CA TYR A 183 27.64 -7.89 -1.31
C TYR A 183 28.94 -8.58 -1.71
N GLN A 184 28.85 -9.75 -2.36
CA GLN A 184 30.03 -10.45 -2.88
C GLN A 184 30.74 -9.66 -3.97
N ALA A 185 30.01 -8.98 -4.86
CA ALA A 185 30.56 -8.15 -5.92
C ALA A 185 31.27 -6.90 -5.38
N SER A 186 30.69 -6.25 -4.35
CA SER A 186 31.24 -5.04 -3.73
C SER A 186 32.54 -5.30 -2.95
N GLN A 187 32.76 -6.53 -2.43
CA GLN A 187 33.98 -6.91 -1.72
C GLN A 187 35.17 -7.18 -2.68
N ARG A 188 34.93 -7.27 -3.98
CA ARG A 188 35.97 -7.55 -4.97
C ARG A 188 36.52 -6.30 -5.65
N ASN A 189 35.97 -5.14 -5.40
CA ASN A 189 36.43 -3.81 -5.86
C ASN A 189 37.09 -3.06 -4.71
#